data_7a12d6063b001e48f40983b32e8009b3
#
_entry.id   7a12d6063b001e48f40983b32e8009b3
#
_cell.length_a   1.000
_cell.length_b   1.000
_cell.length_c   1.000
_cell.angle_alpha   90.00
_cell.angle_beta   90.00
_cell.angle_gamma   90.00
#
_symmetry.space_group_name_H-M   'P 1'
#
loop_
_entity.id
_entity.type
_entity.pdbx_description
1 polymer ?
#
loop_
_entity_poly.entity_id
_entity_poly.type
_entity_poly.pdbx_seq_one_letter_code
_entity_poly.pdbx_strand_id
1 'polypeptide(L)'
;MSSVIINRDESLKVTCYVHLVNSCRHDWFAVLSILENLLSTIKQGNPEVKKVYLRSDEAGCYHNRKLVPSFQELGYRLGITIVRYDHSEPQSGKDMCDRILCPMKAAIRRYRNKGHDVVSAEDMYTALKERPVKGTTATVCAIQEQCTTLEISKILNYSNLHNFKFTHEGLRVWKAFNIGPGKFIPWNDIVICPQTKTNLLVEIPFFPTTAGRFALKEQSKGEVSEDKLHDCLETSCY
;
A
#
# COMPACT_ATOMS: atom_id res chain seq x y z
N MET A 1 0.63 9.39 -2.89
CA MET A 1 0.31 8.07 -2.28
C MET A 1 1.35 7.78 -1.23
N SER A 2 0.96 7.36 -0.04
CA SER A 2 1.89 6.99 1.03
C SER A 2 1.67 5.54 1.43
N SER A 3 2.74 4.84 1.77
CA SER A 3 2.70 3.46 2.21
C SER A 3 3.50 3.35 3.50
N VAL A 4 2.98 2.66 4.48
CA VAL A 4 3.59 2.52 5.79
C VAL A 4 3.92 1.06 6.06
N ILE A 5 5.14 0.81 6.47
CA ILE A 5 5.56 -0.51 6.95
C ILE A 5 5.72 -0.44 8.45
N ILE A 6 5.15 -1.40 9.14
CA ILE A 6 5.33 -1.61 10.57
C ILE A 6 6.14 -2.88 10.73
N ASN A 7 7.40 -2.76 11.15
CA ASN A 7 8.27 -3.90 11.41
C ASN A 7 8.46 -4.06 12.94
N ARG A 8 8.38 -5.29 13.43
CA ARG A 8 8.44 -5.66 14.85
C ARG A 8 9.81 -6.20 15.22
N ASP A 9 10.66 -5.36 15.77
CA ASP A 9 11.74 -5.75 16.69
C ASP A 9 11.50 -4.97 17.97
N GLU A 10 11.24 -5.58 19.11
CA GLU A 10 11.08 -4.97 20.45
C GLU A 10 10.46 -3.54 20.51
N SER A 11 10.49 -2.81 19.40
CA SER A 11 9.82 -1.51 19.18
C SER A 11 9.32 -1.43 17.75
N LEU A 12 8.05 -1.04 17.57
CA LEU A 12 7.45 -0.79 16.27
C LEU A 12 8.26 0.27 15.50
N LYS A 13 8.93 -0.15 14.44
CA LYS A 13 9.57 0.75 13.49
C LYS A 13 8.60 1.00 12.34
N VAL A 14 8.25 2.26 12.12
CA VAL A 14 7.38 2.68 11.03
C VAL A 14 8.20 3.45 10.03
N THR A 15 8.16 3.04 8.77
CA THR A 15 8.73 3.78 7.66
C THR A 15 7.62 4.10 6.66
N CYS A 16 7.50 5.36 6.29
CA CYS A 16 6.57 5.82 5.28
C CYS A 16 7.30 6.05 3.97
N TYR A 17 6.87 5.34 2.94
CA TYR A 17 7.35 5.48 1.57
C TYR A 17 6.36 6.29 0.75
N VAL A 18 6.83 7.37 0.15
CA VAL A 18 6.00 8.28 -0.63
C VAL A 18 6.41 8.23 -2.09
N HIS A 19 5.47 7.93 -2.95
CA HIS A 19 5.65 7.99 -4.39
C HIS A 19 5.03 9.29 -4.91
N LEU A 20 5.84 10.15 -5.45
CA LEU A 20 5.45 11.43 -6.04
C LEU A 20 5.37 11.23 -7.55
N VAL A 21 4.24 11.60 -8.13
CA VAL A 21 3.96 11.40 -9.55
C VAL A 21 3.37 12.70 -10.10
N ASN A 22 3.92 13.23 -11.19
CA ASN A 22 3.42 14.47 -11.80
C ASN A 22 2.02 14.29 -12.40
N SER A 23 1.78 13.15 -13.03
CA SER A 23 0.49 12.81 -13.63
C SER A 23 0.32 11.29 -13.69
N CYS A 24 -0.81 10.80 -13.21
CA CYS A 24 -1.22 9.41 -13.44
C CYS A 24 -2.74 9.28 -13.35
N ARG A 25 -3.28 8.24 -13.95
CA ARG A 25 -4.66 7.85 -13.70
C ARG A 25 -4.77 7.27 -12.29
N HIS A 26 -5.76 7.71 -11.53
CA HIS A 26 -6.06 7.14 -10.21
C HIS A 26 -6.84 5.84 -10.38
N ASP A 27 -6.19 4.81 -10.89
CA ASP A 27 -6.79 3.51 -11.16
C ASP A 27 -6.03 2.36 -10.47
N TRP A 28 -6.57 1.16 -10.59
CA TRP A 28 -6.01 -0.05 -10.00
C TRP A 28 -4.59 -0.37 -10.51
N PHE A 29 -4.27 0.00 -11.77
CA PHE A 29 -2.97 -0.27 -12.37
C PHE A 29 -1.87 0.60 -11.78
N ALA A 30 -2.17 1.88 -11.54
CA ALA A 30 -1.27 2.77 -10.84
C ALA A 30 -0.99 2.28 -9.42
N VAL A 31 -2.03 1.83 -8.70
CA VAL A 31 -1.88 1.24 -7.37
C VAL A 31 -0.98 0.02 -7.40
N LEU A 32 -1.23 -0.91 -8.33
CA LEU A 32 -0.43 -2.13 -8.46
C LEU A 32 1.03 -1.81 -8.78
N SER A 33 1.29 -0.86 -9.68
CA SER A 33 2.64 -0.45 -10.07
C SER A 33 3.42 0.15 -8.91
N ILE A 34 2.78 1.00 -8.12
CA ILE A 34 3.38 1.59 -6.93
C ILE A 34 3.64 0.52 -5.86
N LEU A 35 2.69 -0.39 -5.66
CA LEU A 35 2.85 -1.48 -4.69
C LEU A 35 4.00 -2.41 -5.08
N GLU A 36 4.17 -2.72 -6.38
CA GLU A 36 5.30 -3.52 -6.85
C GLU A 36 6.63 -2.85 -6.56
N ASN A 37 6.78 -1.56 -6.88
CA ASN A 37 7.98 -0.81 -6.55
C ASN A 37 8.26 -0.78 -5.05
N LEU A 38 7.23 -0.54 -4.25
CA LEU A 38 7.32 -0.55 -2.79
C LEU A 38 7.79 -1.90 -2.25
N LEU A 39 7.12 -3.00 -2.62
CA LEU A 39 7.46 -4.34 -2.15
C LEU A 39 8.85 -4.77 -2.61
N SER A 40 9.25 -4.41 -3.84
CA SER A 40 10.61 -4.64 -4.35
C SER A 40 11.64 -3.90 -3.51
N THR A 41 11.40 -2.62 -3.20
CA THR A 41 12.28 -1.80 -2.36
C THR A 41 12.41 -2.39 -0.95
N ILE A 42 11.31 -2.83 -0.37
CA ILE A 42 11.30 -3.48 0.94
C ILE A 42 12.09 -4.78 0.91
N LYS A 43 11.86 -5.61 -0.09
CA LYS A 43 12.53 -6.91 -0.24
C LYS A 43 14.03 -6.76 -0.43
N GLN A 44 14.47 -5.72 -1.18
CA GLN A 44 15.89 -5.39 -1.34
C GLN A 44 16.54 -4.97 -0.02
N GLY A 45 15.85 -4.13 0.76
CA GLY A 45 16.34 -3.66 2.06
C GLY A 45 16.19 -4.69 3.19
N ASN A 46 15.24 -5.61 3.07
CA ASN A 46 14.91 -6.64 4.07
C ASN A 46 14.60 -7.97 3.38
N PRO A 47 15.61 -8.75 2.98
CA PRO A 47 15.43 -10.02 2.27
C PRO A 47 14.60 -11.05 3.05
N GLU A 48 14.57 -10.94 4.39
CA GLU A 48 13.82 -11.84 5.29
C GLU A 48 12.31 -11.67 5.23
N VAL A 49 11.81 -10.56 4.67
CA VAL A 49 10.36 -10.35 4.51
C VAL A 49 9.80 -11.38 3.56
N LYS A 50 8.97 -12.29 4.09
CA LYS A 50 8.32 -13.38 3.34
C LYS A 50 6.81 -13.19 3.24
N LYS A 51 6.20 -12.49 4.19
CA LYS A 51 4.74 -12.31 4.27
C LYS A 51 4.40 -10.84 4.45
N VAL A 52 3.34 -10.40 3.78
CA VAL A 52 2.81 -9.04 3.94
C VAL A 52 1.29 -9.09 4.08
N TYR A 53 0.79 -8.14 4.85
CA TYR A 53 -0.64 -7.84 4.99
C TYR A 53 -0.86 -6.45 4.43
N LEU A 54 -1.84 -6.30 3.58
CA LEU A 54 -2.17 -5.05 2.93
C LEU A 54 -3.44 -4.47 3.56
N ARG A 55 -3.47 -3.16 3.68
CA ARG A 55 -4.66 -2.43 4.10
C ARG A 55 -4.75 -1.11 3.33
N SER A 56 -5.95 -0.73 2.96
CA SER A 56 -6.24 0.57 2.34
C SER A 56 -7.60 1.09 2.78
N ASP A 57 -7.93 2.32 2.39
CA ASP A 57 -9.29 2.79 2.35
C ASP A 57 -10.09 2.11 1.21
N GLU A 58 -11.36 2.48 1.06
CA GLU A 58 -12.26 1.95 0.04
C GLU A 58 -12.34 2.83 -1.22
N ALA A 59 -11.35 3.68 -1.49
CA ALA A 59 -11.35 4.43 -2.74
C ALA A 59 -11.37 3.48 -3.95
N GLY A 60 -12.05 3.86 -5.02
CA GLY A 60 -12.33 2.98 -6.16
C GLY A 60 -11.08 2.44 -6.88
N CYS A 61 -9.93 3.07 -6.73
CA CYS A 61 -8.65 2.56 -7.22
C CYS A 61 -8.13 1.38 -6.38
N TYR A 62 -8.45 1.33 -5.08
CA TYR A 62 -8.08 0.27 -4.15
C TYR A 62 -9.13 -0.84 -4.10
N HIS A 63 -10.40 -0.48 -3.97
CA HIS A 63 -11.50 -1.41 -3.99
C HIS A 63 -11.88 -1.79 -5.43
N ASN A 64 -10.93 -2.39 -6.14
CA ASN A 64 -11.06 -2.71 -7.56
C ASN A 64 -10.93 -4.22 -7.80
N ARG A 65 -11.89 -4.78 -8.55
CA ARG A 65 -11.93 -6.21 -8.87
C ARG A 65 -10.70 -6.71 -9.66
N LYS A 66 -9.98 -5.82 -10.35
CA LYS A 66 -8.76 -6.17 -11.08
C LYS A 66 -7.54 -6.14 -10.16
N LEU A 67 -7.52 -5.24 -9.19
CA LEU A 67 -6.40 -5.08 -8.27
C LEU A 67 -6.19 -6.31 -7.38
N VAL A 68 -7.27 -6.77 -6.72
CA VAL A 68 -7.18 -7.83 -5.72
C VAL A 68 -6.60 -9.14 -6.28
N PRO A 69 -7.08 -9.69 -7.43
CA PRO A 69 -6.47 -10.89 -8.00
C PRO A 69 -5.03 -10.69 -8.46
N SER A 70 -4.65 -9.47 -8.90
CA SER A 70 -3.29 -9.18 -9.34
C SER A 70 -2.26 -9.27 -8.21
N PHE A 71 -2.67 -9.19 -6.96
CA PHE A 71 -1.77 -9.34 -5.81
C PHE A 71 -1.16 -10.73 -5.69
N GLN A 72 -1.85 -11.77 -6.11
CA GLN A 72 -1.28 -13.13 -6.09
C GLN A 72 -0.09 -13.24 -7.03
N GLU A 73 -0.26 -12.77 -8.29
CA GLU A 73 0.82 -12.78 -9.27
C GLU A 73 1.99 -11.89 -8.84
N LEU A 74 1.67 -10.71 -8.32
CA LEU A 74 2.67 -9.79 -7.77
C LEU A 74 3.50 -10.45 -6.67
N GLY A 75 2.83 -11.09 -5.72
CA GLY A 75 3.51 -11.81 -4.64
C GLY A 75 4.41 -12.91 -5.14
N TYR A 76 3.95 -13.70 -6.13
CA TYR A 76 4.75 -14.76 -6.75
C TYR A 76 6.01 -14.20 -7.43
N ARG A 77 5.89 -13.13 -8.22
CA ARG A 77 7.04 -12.50 -8.92
C ARG A 77 8.08 -11.95 -7.95
N LEU A 78 7.66 -11.44 -6.80
CA LEU A 78 8.55 -10.85 -5.80
C LEU A 78 9.06 -11.84 -4.74
N GLY A 79 8.59 -13.09 -4.76
CA GLY A 79 8.89 -14.07 -3.72
C GLY A 79 8.38 -13.63 -2.34
N ILE A 80 7.21 -12.97 -2.30
CA ILE A 80 6.53 -12.49 -1.09
C ILE A 80 5.11 -13.07 -1.09
N THR A 81 4.69 -13.62 0.03
CA THR A 81 3.29 -14.05 0.20
C THR A 81 2.45 -12.87 0.67
N ILE A 82 1.54 -12.38 -0.19
CA ILE A 82 0.49 -11.47 0.24
C ILE A 82 -0.58 -12.32 0.91
N VAL A 83 -0.71 -12.20 2.24
CA VAL A 83 -1.57 -13.08 3.04
C VAL A 83 -3.01 -12.58 3.03
N ARG A 84 -3.19 -11.28 3.18
CA ARG A 84 -4.50 -10.66 3.32
C ARG A 84 -4.50 -9.22 2.84
N TYR A 85 -5.64 -8.79 2.32
CA TYR A 85 -5.92 -7.41 1.99
C TYR A 85 -7.23 -6.99 2.65
N ASP A 86 -7.18 -5.94 3.43
CA ASP A 86 -8.31 -5.43 4.19
C ASP A 86 -8.62 -3.99 3.78
N HIS A 87 -9.88 -3.68 3.63
CA HIS A 87 -10.35 -2.31 3.52
C HIS A 87 -10.78 -1.79 4.89
N SER A 88 -10.35 -0.58 5.24
CA SER A 88 -10.85 0.13 6.40
C SER A 88 -12.21 0.74 6.09
N GLU A 89 -13.06 0.84 7.10
CA GLU A 89 -14.33 1.54 6.94
C GLU A 89 -14.12 2.98 6.46
N PRO A 90 -14.99 3.48 5.57
CA PRO A 90 -14.93 4.87 5.12
C PRO A 90 -14.92 5.82 6.34
N GLN A 91 -14.05 6.84 6.30
CA GLN A 91 -13.92 7.85 7.36
C GLN A 91 -13.41 7.36 8.73
N SER A 92 -12.98 6.12 8.89
CA SER A 92 -12.27 5.70 10.10
C SER A 92 -10.85 6.32 10.19
N GLY A 93 -10.59 7.29 9.33
CA GLY A 93 -9.37 8.01 9.02
C GLY A 93 -8.68 8.68 10.20
N LYS A 94 -8.04 7.91 11.04
CA LYS A 94 -6.96 8.34 11.93
C LYS A 94 -5.83 7.32 11.84
N ASP A 95 -5.63 6.85 10.67
CA ASP A 95 -4.65 5.87 10.32
C ASP A 95 -3.21 6.42 10.46
N MET A 96 -2.25 5.53 10.55
CA MET A 96 -0.83 5.88 10.63
C MET A 96 -0.42 6.75 9.43
N CYS A 97 -0.93 6.44 8.23
CA CYS A 97 -0.68 7.22 7.03
C CYS A 97 -1.13 8.66 7.16
N ASP A 98 -2.32 8.92 7.67
CA ASP A 98 -2.84 10.28 7.89
C ASP A 98 -1.98 11.08 8.86
N ARG A 99 -1.53 10.42 9.95
CA ARG A 99 -0.67 11.06 10.95
C ARG A 99 0.68 11.50 10.38
N ILE A 100 1.24 10.73 9.45
CA ILE A 100 2.52 11.02 8.81
C ILE A 100 2.35 12.04 7.68
N LEU A 101 1.26 11.99 6.93
CA LEU A 101 0.99 12.94 5.85
C LEU A 101 0.84 14.39 6.34
N CYS A 102 0.28 14.61 7.52
CA CYS A 102 0.12 15.97 8.07
C CYS A 102 1.47 16.70 8.22
N PRO A 103 2.50 16.17 8.89
CA PRO A 103 3.80 16.81 8.98
C PRO A 103 4.50 16.93 7.62
N MET A 104 4.30 15.98 6.68
CA MET A 104 4.86 16.10 5.34
C MET A 104 4.22 17.25 4.54
N LYS A 105 2.89 17.36 4.55
CA LYS A 105 2.18 18.51 3.97
C LYS A 105 2.63 19.82 4.60
N ALA A 106 2.90 19.83 5.91
CA ALA A 106 3.42 21.00 6.60
C ALA A 106 4.86 21.36 6.16
N ALA A 107 5.72 20.35 5.92
CA ALA A 107 7.07 20.57 5.40
C ALA A 107 7.05 21.21 4.00
N ILE A 108 6.23 20.68 3.08
CA ILE A 108 6.03 21.23 1.73
C ILE A 108 5.48 22.67 1.82
N ARG A 109 4.47 22.91 2.67
CA ARG A 109 3.89 24.25 2.84
C ARG A 109 4.91 25.27 3.37
N ARG A 110 5.78 24.85 4.31
CA ARG A 110 6.86 25.71 4.83
C ARG A 110 7.92 26.02 3.78
N TYR A 111 8.24 25.05 2.91
CA TYR A 111 9.15 25.25 1.78
C TYR A 111 8.60 26.32 0.83
N ARG A 112 7.33 26.18 0.44
CA ARG A 112 6.63 27.18 -0.38
C ARG A 112 6.61 28.57 0.26
N ASN A 113 6.36 28.66 1.58
CA ASN A 113 6.29 29.94 2.30
C ASN A 113 7.65 30.67 2.39
N LYS A 114 8.75 30.00 2.04
CA LYS A 114 10.07 30.60 1.92
C LYS A 114 10.35 31.21 0.54
N GLY A 115 9.35 31.24 -0.34
CA GLY A 115 9.44 31.79 -1.67
C GLY A 115 9.83 30.79 -2.76
N HIS A 116 9.75 29.48 -2.49
CA HIS A 116 9.98 28.44 -3.49
C HIS A 116 8.66 28.04 -4.17
N ASP A 117 8.69 27.89 -5.46
CA ASP A 117 7.57 27.29 -6.18
C ASP A 117 7.52 25.79 -5.94
N VAL A 118 6.31 25.25 -5.84
CA VAL A 118 6.05 23.82 -5.71
C VAL A 118 4.94 23.46 -6.69
N VAL A 119 5.33 23.12 -7.91
CA VAL A 119 4.43 22.86 -9.04
C VAL A 119 4.58 21.45 -9.61
N SER A 120 5.66 20.76 -9.23
CA SER A 120 5.99 19.41 -9.72
C SER A 120 6.25 18.40 -8.60
N ALA A 121 6.34 17.12 -8.95
CA ALA A 121 6.74 16.05 -8.04
C ALA A 121 8.18 16.25 -7.54
N GLU A 122 9.07 16.75 -8.40
CA GLU A 122 10.47 17.07 -8.11
C GLU A 122 10.59 18.19 -7.07
N ASP A 123 9.74 19.20 -7.16
CA ASP A 123 9.69 20.29 -6.16
C ASP A 123 9.23 19.76 -4.80
N MET A 124 8.20 18.91 -4.81
CA MET A 124 7.74 18.23 -3.58
C MET A 124 8.83 17.34 -2.98
N TYR A 125 9.56 16.60 -3.82
CA TYR A 125 10.70 15.77 -3.40
C TYR A 125 11.78 16.64 -2.76
N THR A 126 12.15 17.76 -3.38
CA THR A 126 13.16 18.69 -2.87
C THR A 126 12.74 19.26 -1.52
N ALA A 127 11.48 19.69 -1.40
CA ALA A 127 10.93 20.18 -0.15
C ALA A 127 10.99 19.16 1.00
N LEU A 128 10.68 17.88 0.69
CA LEU A 128 10.73 16.79 1.67
C LEU A 128 12.16 16.36 2.01
N LYS A 129 13.09 16.44 1.05
CA LYS A 129 14.50 16.14 1.25
C LYS A 129 15.21 17.21 2.09
N GLU A 130 14.90 18.49 1.89
CA GLU A 130 15.45 19.58 2.71
C GLU A 130 14.94 19.55 4.15
N ARG A 131 13.71 19.11 4.36
CA ARG A 131 13.07 19.03 5.67
C ARG A 131 12.45 17.66 5.89
N PRO A 132 13.29 16.65 6.06
CA PRO A 132 12.82 15.29 6.18
C PRO A 132 11.99 15.12 7.45
N VAL A 133 10.82 14.53 7.29
CA VAL A 133 10.01 14.08 8.41
C VAL A 133 10.56 12.72 8.85
N LYS A 134 10.81 12.59 10.15
CA LYS A 134 11.37 11.34 10.70
C LYS A 134 10.52 10.15 10.32
N GLY A 135 11.17 9.08 9.86
CA GLY A 135 10.49 7.86 9.41
C GLY A 135 9.85 7.97 8.03
N THR A 136 10.18 9.00 7.24
CA THR A 136 9.66 9.13 5.87
C THR A 136 10.76 9.14 4.84
N THR A 137 10.44 8.66 3.66
CA THR A 137 11.26 8.78 2.45
C THR A 137 10.35 8.99 1.24
N ALA A 138 10.86 9.65 0.21
CA ALA A 138 10.10 9.89 -1.01
C ALA A 138 10.92 9.54 -2.25
N THR A 139 10.20 9.19 -3.31
CA THR A 139 10.73 8.94 -4.66
C THR A 139 9.90 9.72 -5.66
N VAL A 140 10.50 10.13 -6.77
CA VAL A 140 9.76 10.62 -7.94
C VAL A 140 9.70 9.49 -8.95
N CYS A 141 8.51 9.24 -9.47
CA CYS A 141 8.30 8.18 -10.43
C CYS A 141 7.25 8.58 -11.49
N ALA A 142 7.37 7.96 -12.66
CA ALA A 142 6.39 8.02 -13.72
C ALA A 142 5.71 6.66 -13.87
N ILE A 143 4.41 6.67 -14.11
CA ILE A 143 3.64 5.45 -14.41
C ILE A 143 3.22 5.55 -15.85
N GLN A 144 3.74 4.65 -16.68
CA GLN A 144 3.36 4.58 -18.08
C GLN A 144 1.96 3.98 -18.21
N GLU A 145 1.23 4.35 -19.26
CA GLU A 145 -0.12 3.86 -19.47
C GLU A 145 -0.16 2.34 -19.59
N GLN A 146 -1.26 1.77 -19.11
CA GLN A 146 -1.48 0.34 -19.17
C GLN A 146 -1.58 -0.16 -20.62
N CYS A 147 -0.66 -1.05 -20.99
CA CYS A 147 -0.70 -1.74 -22.30
C CYS A 147 -1.44 -3.09 -22.26
N THR A 148 -1.84 -3.57 -21.09
CA THR A 148 -2.45 -4.90 -20.92
C THR A 148 -3.89 -4.82 -20.46
N THR A 149 -4.78 -5.54 -21.14
CA THR A 149 -6.16 -5.77 -20.71
C THR A 149 -6.18 -6.99 -19.79
N LEU A 150 -6.36 -6.77 -18.49
CA LEU A 150 -6.64 -7.85 -17.56
C LEU A 150 -8.16 -8.13 -17.61
N GLU A 151 -8.54 -9.29 -18.12
CA GLU A 151 -9.91 -9.77 -18.07
C GLU A 151 -10.13 -10.63 -16.83
N ILE A 152 -11.14 -10.28 -16.05
CA ILE A 152 -11.47 -10.96 -14.80
C ILE A 152 -12.95 -11.29 -14.78
N SER A 153 -13.28 -12.53 -14.42
CA SER A 153 -14.65 -12.96 -14.20
C SER A 153 -15.37 -12.10 -13.18
N LYS A 154 -16.67 -11.95 -13.32
CA LYS A 154 -17.48 -11.14 -12.42
C LYS A 154 -17.56 -11.80 -11.03
N ILE A 155 -16.97 -11.19 -10.04
CA ILE A 155 -17.19 -11.56 -8.64
C ILE A 155 -18.52 -10.96 -8.19
N LEU A 156 -19.49 -11.82 -7.85
CA LEU A 156 -20.80 -11.38 -7.40
C LEU A 156 -20.71 -10.61 -6.08
N ASN A 157 -21.39 -9.47 -6.02
CA ASN A 157 -21.45 -8.58 -4.85
C ASN A 157 -20.08 -8.08 -4.38
N TYR A 158 -19.14 -7.87 -5.31
CA TYR A 158 -17.77 -7.42 -5.01
C TYR A 158 -17.76 -6.14 -4.14
N SER A 159 -18.64 -5.20 -4.40
CA SER A 159 -18.77 -3.93 -3.66
C SER A 159 -19.04 -4.09 -2.15
N ASN A 160 -19.50 -5.26 -1.72
CA ASN A 160 -19.79 -5.55 -0.32
C ASN A 160 -18.70 -6.42 0.35
N LEU A 161 -17.58 -6.65 -0.33
CA LEU A 161 -16.50 -7.47 0.17
C LEU A 161 -15.33 -6.58 0.60
N HIS A 162 -14.98 -6.61 1.87
CA HIS A 162 -13.98 -5.70 2.45
C HIS A 162 -12.71 -6.41 2.92
N ASN A 163 -12.74 -7.73 3.01
CA ASN A 163 -11.59 -8.51 3.49
C ASN A 163 -11.33 -9.69 2.55
N PHE A 164 -10.07 -9.82 2.14
CA PHE A 164 -9.62 -10.77 1.14
C PHE A 164 -8.41 -11.54 1.67
N LYS A 165 -8.55 -12.85 1.90
CA LYS A 165 -7.45 -13.73 2.30
C LYS A 165 -7.01 -14.57 1.10
N PHE A 166 -5.74 -14.50 0.78
CA PHE A 166 -5.14 -15.22 -0.34
C PHE A 166 -4.68 -16.61 0.11
N THR A 167 -5.07 -17.63 -0.65
CA THR A 167 -4.61 -19.00 -0.49
C THR A 167 -4.07 -19.51 -1.84
N HIS A 168 -3.38 -20.64 -1.85
CA HIS A 168 -2.89 -21.20 -3.10
C HIS A 168 -4.03 -21.69 -4.02
N GLU A 169 -5.19 -22.07 -3.46
CA GLU A 169 -6.34 -22.58 -4.21
C GLU A 169 -7.31 -21.51 -4.67
N GLY A 170 -7.34 -20.34 -4.00
CA GLY A 170 -8.32 -19.30 -4.27
C GLY A 170 -8.31 -18.17 -3.26
N LEU A 171 -9.34 -17.36 -3.37
CA LEU A 171 -9.57 -16.19 -2.55
C LEU A 171 -10.72 -16.46 -1.58
N ARG A 172 -10.49 -16.27 -0.28
CA ARG A 172 -11.56 -16.28 0.72
C ARG A 172 -11.92 -14.84 1.08
N VAL A 173 -13.20 -14.53 1.02
CA VAL A 173 -13.69 -13.15 1.10
C VAL A 173 -14.80 -13.01 2.14
N TRP A 174 -14.83 -11.85 2.79
CA TRP A 174 -15.85 -11.50 3.81
C TRP A 174 -16.33 -10.07 3.64
N LYS A 175 -17.53 -9.81 4.15
CA LYS A 175 -18.00 -8.43 4.40
C LYS A 175 -17.31 -7.83 5.62
N ALA A 176 -17.12 -8.65 6.68
CA ALA A 176 -16.33 -8.31 7.84
C ALA A 176 -15.48 -9.54 8.22
N PHE A 177 -14.20 -9.32 8.51
CA PHE A 177 -13.23 -10.40 8.71
C PHE A 177 -13.64 -11.37 9.82
N ASN A 178 -13.59 -12.67 9.51
CA ASN A 178 -13.96 -13.76 10.42
C ASN A 178 -15.41 -13.75 10.96
N ILE A 179 -16.29 -12.93 10.40
CA ILE A 179 -17.73 -13.03 10.68
C ILE A 179 -18.34 -14.07 9.72
N GLY A 180 -18.60 -15.26 10.24
CA GLY A 180 -19.01 -16.41 9.45
C GLY A 180 -17.86 -17.07 8.66
N PRO A 181 -18.16 -18.11 7.86
CA PRO A 181 -17.14 -18.91 7.14
C PRO A 181 -16.45 -18.17 6.00
N GLY A 182 -16.99 -17.01 5.58
CA GLY A 182 -16.58 -16.34 4.37
C GLY A 182 -16.95 -17.12 3.10
N LYS A 183 -16.90 -16.46 1.95
CA LYS A 183 -17.09 -17.09 0.64
C LYS A 183 -15.73 -17.47 0.07
N PHE A 184 -15.57 -18.70 -0.38
CA PHE A 184 -14.39 -19.15 -1.11
C PHE A 184 -14.63 -19.05 -2.61
N ILE A 185 -13.64 -18.54 -3.36
CA ILE A 185 -13.68 -18.37 -4.81
C ILE A 185 -12.37 -18.94 -5.36
N PRO A 186 -12.41 -20.07 -6.09
CA PRO A 186 -11.23 -20.67 -6.71
C PRO A 186 -10.58 -19.71 -7.72
N TRP A 187 -9.25 -19.76 -7.87
CA TRP A 187 -8.54 -18.90 -8.84
C TRP A 187 -9.02 -19.11 -10.26
N ASN A 188 -9.36 -20.35 -10.65
CA ASN A 188 -9.88 -20.66 -11.99
C ASN A 188 -11.19 -19.92 -12.30
N ASP A 189 -11.95 -19.54 -11.28
CA ASP A 189 -13.21 -18.79 -11.45
C ASP A 189 -13.00 -17.27 -11.52
N ILE A 190 -11.80 -16.78 -11.18
CA ILE A 190 -11.52 -15.34 -11.07
C ILE A 190 -10.72 -14.81 -12.26
N VAL A 191 -9.66 -15.50 -12.66
CA VAL A 191 -8.67 -14.98 -13.60
C VAL A 191 -8.77 -15.64 -14.95
N ILE A 192 -9.06 -14.86 -15.99
CA ILE A 192 -9.10 -15.32 -17.37
C ILE A 192 -7.72 -15.15 -18.04
N CYS A 193 -6.97 -14.08 -17.69
CA CYS A 193 -5.63 -13.85 -18.21
C CYS A 193 -4.70 -13.35 -17.08
N PRO A 194 -3.67 -14.13 -16.69
CA PRO A 194 -2.91 -13.88 -15.45
C PRO A 194 -1.74 -12.90 -15.57
N GLN A 195 -1.40 -12.37 -16.74
CA GLN A 195 -0.19 -11.56 -16.88
C GLN A 195 -0.44 -10.05 -16.80
N THR A 196 -0.13 -9.46 -15.66
CA THR A 196 -0.14 -8.00 -15.48
C THR A 196 1.29 -7.50 -15.33
N LYS A 197 1.87 -6.94 -16.38
CA LYS A 197 3.15 -6.24 -16.28
C LYS A 197 2.88 -4.82 -15.79
N THR A 198 3.45 -4.46 -14.66
CA THR A 198 3.47 -3.09 -14.17
C THR A 198 4.54 -2.28 -14.89
N ASN A 199 4.38 -0.97 -14.95
CA ASN A 199 5.27 -0.12 -15.73
C ASN A 199 5.52 1.21 -14.98
N LEU A 200 6.22 1.11 -13.85
CA LEU A 200 6.67 2.26 -13.07
C LEU A 200 8.15 2.49 -13.32
N LEU A 201 8.48 3.70 -13.75
CA LEU A 201 9.84 4.18 -13.90
C LEU A 201 10.20 5.06 -12.69
N VAL A 202 11.27 4.73 -11.99
CA VAL A 202 11.83 5.58 -10.93
C VAL A 202 12.72 6.64 -11.59
N GLU A 203 12.32 7.90 -11.47
CA GLU A 203 13.07 9.06 -11.99
C GLU A 203 14.07 9.58 -10.96
N ILE A 204 13.64 9.68 -9.69
CA ILE A 204 14.49 10.04 -8.57
C ILE A 204 14.30 9.00 -7.47
N PRO A 205 15.36 8.29 -7.04
CA PRO A 205 15.25 7.24 -6.04
C PRO A 205 14.91 7.77 -4.66
N PHE A 206 14.48 6.88 -3.78
CA PHE A 206 14.22 7.21 -2.39
C PHE A 206 15.44 7.81 -1.69
N PHE A 207 15.24 8.93 -0.98
CA PHE A 207 16.31 9.46 -0.13
C PHE A 207 16.47 8.66 1.17
N PRO A 208 17.67 8.62 1.77
CA PRO A 208 17.88 7.95 3.05
C PRO A 208 16.96 8.48 4.15
N THR A 209 16.37 7.60 4.92
CA THR A 209 15.53 7.97 6.07
C THR A 209 16.08 7.43 7.36
N THR A 210 15.90 8.16 8.45
CA THR A 210 16.08 7.65 9.80
C THR A 210 14.79 7.00 10.26
N ALA A 211 14.82 5.73 10.64
CA ALA A 211 13.65 5.03 11.14
C ALA A 211 12.92 5.83 12.23
N GLY A 212 11.63 6.08 12.02
CA GLY A 212 10.77 6.69 13.03
C GLY A 212 10.37 5.66 14.07
N ARG A 213 10.52 5.99 15.37
CA ARG A 213 9.86 5.25 16.44
C ARG A 213 8.58 5.99 16.77
N PHE A 214 7.44 5.36 16.51
CA PHE A 214 6.14 5.87 16.95
C PHE A 214 5.67 5.02 18.11
N ALA A 215 5.42 5.64 19.26
CA ALA A 215 4.73 4.99 20.35
C ALA A 215 3.26 4.86 19.94
N LEU A 216 2.81 3.65 19.67
CA LEU A 216 1.38 3.36 19.63
C LEU A 216 0.88 3.51 21.06
N LYS A 217 -0.08 4.41 21.31
CA LYS A 217 -0.85 4.37 22.55
C LYS A 217 -1.52 3.01 22.60
N GLU A 218 -1.21 2.21 23.60
CA GLU A 218 -1.91 0.95 23.87
C GLU A 218 -3.41 1.26 23.93
N GLN A 219 -4.14 0.79 22.95
CA GLN A 219 -5.57 0.66 23.09
C GLN A 219 -5.79 -0.48 24.09
N SER A 220 -6.55 -0.19 25.14
CA SER A 220 -6.90 -1.07 26.25
C SER A 220 -7.13 -2.52 25.82
N LYS A 221 -6.50 -3.42 26.57
CA LYS A 221 -6.49 -4.88 26.44
C LYS A 221 -7.91 -5.45 26.20
N GLY A 222 -8.23 -5.74 24.95
CA GLY A 222 -9.10 -6.84 24.62
C GLY A 222 -8.18 -7.99 24.22
N GLU A 223 -8.42 -9.18 24.71
CA GLU A 223 -7.67 -10.40 24.44
C GLU A 223 -7.49 -10.60 22.92
N VAL A 224 -6.24 -10.54 22.49
CA VAL A 224 -5.86 -10.65 21.10
C VAL A 224 -5.22 -12.01 20.93
N SER A 225 -5.91 -12.92 20.23
CA SER A 225 -5.38 -14.21 19.81
C SER A 225 -4.03 -14.05 19.06
N GLU A 226 -3.14 -15.02 19.22
CA GLU A 226 -1.75 -15.02 18.70
C GLU A 226 -1.57 -14.78 17.20
N ASP A 227 -2.63 -14.82 16.40
CA ASP A 227 -2.62 -14.57 14.95
C ASP A 227 -2.40 -13.10 14.53
N LYS A 228 -2.28 -12.16 15.46
CA LYS A 228 -2.20 -10.70 15.17
C LYS A 228 -0.79 -10.13 15.04
N LEU A 229 0.22 -10.97 14.95
CA LEU A 229 1.62 -10.58 15.12
C LEU A 229 2.49 -10.71 13.87
N HIS A 230 1.99 -10.29 12.70
CA HIS A 230 2.79 -10.25 11.47
C HIS A 230 2.77 -8.86 10.82
N ASP A 231 3.87 -8.55 10.12
CA ASP A 231 4.14 -7.27 9.44
C ASP A 231 2.94 -6.79 8.62
N CYS A 232 2.37 -5.63 8.99
CA CYS A 232 1.28 -4.99 8.27
C CYS A 232 1.80 -3.89 7.36
N LEU A 233 1.36 -3.91 6.12
CA LEU A 233 1.57 -2.87 5.12
C LEU A 233 0.26 -2.09 4.96
N GLU A 234 0.30 -0.81 5.25
CA GLU A 234 -0.85 0.07 5.07
C GLU A 234 -0.61 1.02 3.89
N THR A 235 -1.57 1.06 2.98
CA THR A 235 -1.52 1.96 1.81
C THR A 235 -2.74 2.88 1.81
N SER A 236 -2.53 4.18 1.75
CA SER A 236 -3.60 5.15 1.56
C SER A 236 -3.30 6.14 0.44
N CYS A 237 -4.33 6.57 -0.29
CA CYS A 237 -4.26 7.60 -1.32
C CYS A 237 -4.89 8.91 -0.84
N TYR A 238 -4.22 10.00 -1.15
CA TYR A 238 -4.77 11.34 -1.13
C TYR A 238 -4.41 12.07 -2.42
#